data_bce80927bba34a544ac758b4817a59e2
#
_entry.id   bce80927bba34a544ac758b4817a59e2
#
_cell.length_a   1.000
_cell.length_b   1.000
_cell.length_c   1.000
_cell.angle_alpha   90.00
_cell.angle_beta   90.00
_cell.angle_gamma   90.00
#
_symmetry.space_group_name_H-M   'P 1'
#
loop_
_entity.id
_entity.type
_entity.pdbx_description
1 polymer ?
#
loop_
_entity_poly.entity_id
_entity_poly.type
_entity_poly.pdbx_seq_one_letter_code
_entity_poly.pdbx_strand_id
1 'polypeptide(L)'
;EETSLLEETAEDEAEKVLKDLNLENMQLLSSDKILWYAQSDYPEATILEPQEALWNADPNLGKTGYRLTYVPSVSGLKINQDKSGGYSDDSGFAYAPSMPVEQIYIVVTEDGIRSFKWKGMSQEEKIVTENVKLLAFDEIENRLIDQVKYLYPSSQPAEDKTIFGYDVATVELGYTYIPAYKNPQNAWLVPAWFFTISESEDTTAELGTAGKKIEGYQTDYIVLNATDGGRIGSYWR
;
A
#
# COMPACT_ATOMS: atom_id res chain seq x y z
N GLU A 1 25.68 7.27 9.01
CA GLU A 1 26.62 6.27 8.43
C GLU A 1 25.91 5.53 7.30
N GLU A 2 26.61 5.31 6.17
CA GLU A 2 26.10 4.45 5.11
C GLU A 2 26.19 3.00 5.62
N THR A 3 25.11 2.23 5.50
CA THR A 3 25.14 0.80 5.81
C THR A 3 26.06 0.08 4.82
N SER A 4 26.88 -0.82 5.29
CA SER A 4 27.66 -1.73 4.44
C SER A 4 26.78 -2.89 3.92
N LEU A 5 25.61 -3.11 4.54
CA LEU A 5 24.65 -4.12 4.10
C LEU A 5 24.01 -3.70 2.78
N LEU A 6 24.14 -4.55 1.78
CA LEU A 6 23.45 -4.39 0.51
C LEU A 6 21.99 -4.84 0.64
N GLU A 7 21.08 -4.17 -0.07
CA GLU A 7 19.65 -4.50 -0.11
C GLU A 7 19.43 -5.95 -0.55
N GLU A 8 20.10 -6.39 -1.62
CA GLU A 8 20.05 -7.77 -2.11
C GLU A 8 20.44 -8.80 -1.04
N THR A 9 21.46 -8.50 -0.22
CA THR A 9 21.86 -9.39 0.88
C THR A 9 20.78 -9.46 1.96
N ALA A 10 20.11 -8.34 2.26
CA ALA A 10 19.02 -8.32 3.23
C ALA A 10 17.81 -9.11 2.72
N GLU A 11 17.51 -9.03 1.45
CA GLU A 11 16.44 -9.81 0.79
C GLU A 11 16.75 -11.30 0.85
N ASP A 12 17.98 -11.72 0.48
CA ASP A 12 18.42 -13.12 0.53
C ASP A 12 18.29 -13.72 1.94
N GLU A 13 18.68 -12.96 2.99
CA GLU A 13 18.53 -13.41 4.37
C GLU A 13 17.06 -13.57 4.78
N ALA A 14 16.21 -12.63 4.38
CA ALA A 14 14.79 -12.68 4.67
C ALA A 14 14.09 -13.85 3.93
N GLU A 15 14.38 -14.04 2.65
CA GLU A 15 13.83 -15.14 1.85
C GLU A 15 14.22 -16.51 2.41
N LYS A 16 15.45 -16.65 2.91
CA LYS A 16 15.89 -17.88 3.59
C LYS A 16 15.01 -18.19 4.79
N VAL A 17 14.68 -17.18 5.61
CA VAL A 17 13.79 -17.38 6.77
C VAL A 17 12.39 -17.74 6.32
N LEU A 18 11.83 -17.08 5.30
CA LEU A 18 10.51 -17.43 4.77
C LEU A 18 10.47 -18.87 4.27
N LYS A 19 11.52 -19.31 3.57
CA LYS A 19 11.66 -20.69 3.12
C LYS A 19 11.76 -21.69 4.27
N ASP A 20 12.57 -21.40 5.29
CA ASP A 20 12.72 -22.26 6.47
C ASP A 20 11.40 -22.39 7.26
N LEU A 21 10.52 -21.38 7.16
CA LEU A 21 9.17 -21.38 7.73
C LEU A 21 8.08 -21.94 6.81
N ASN A 22 8.41 -22.41 5.60
CA ASN A 22 7.49 -22.85 4.54
C ASN A 22 6.50 -21.75 4.11
N LEU A 23 6.96 -20.52 4.01
CA LEU A 23 6.19 -19.33 3.61
C LEU A 23 6.59 -18.86 2.21
N GLU A 24 6.83 -19.81 1.29
CA GLU A 24 7.26 -19.53 -0.09
C GLU A 24 6.20 -18.81 -0.95
N ASN A 25 4.97 -18.77 -0.48
CA ASN A 25 3.88 -17.99 -1.10
C ASN A 25 3.90 -16.51 -0.75
N MET A 26 4.81 -16.07 0.11
CA MET A 26 4.99 -14.64 0.43
C MET A 26 5.89 -13.98 -0.60
N GLN A 27 5.49 -12.83 -1.11
CA GLN A 27 6.24 -12.04 -2.09
C GLN A 27 6.61 -10.68 -1.52
N LEU A 28 7.81 -10.20 -1.84
CA LEU A 28 8.28 -8.89 -1.45
C LEU A 28 7.36 -7.79 -2.01
N LEU A 29 6.84 -6.95 -1.13
CA LEU A 29 6.04 -5.77 -1.46
C LEU A 29 6.89 -4.50 -1.48
N SER A 30 7.71 -4.31 -0.44
CA SER A 30 8.63 -3.16 -0.33
C SER A 30 9.90 -3.51 0.44
N SER A 31 10.96 -2.78 0.13
CA SER A 31 12.23 -2.76 0.84
C SER A 31 12.51 -1.30 1.23
N ASP A 32 12.51 -1.02 2.53
CA ASP A 32 12.69 0.33 3.05
C ASP A 32 13.99 0.40 3.87
N LYS A 33 14.90 1.29 3.52
CA LYS A 33 16.09 1.58 4.33
C LYS A 33 15.66 2.25 5.63
N ILE A 34 16.10 1.72 6.77
CA ILE A 34 15.68 2.18 8.10
C ILE A 34 16.86 2.33 9.08
N LEU A 35 16.60 3.04 10.18
CA LEU A 35 17.37 2.94 11.43
C LEU A 35 16.57 2.09 12.41
N TRP A 36 17.18 0.99 12.87
CA TRP A 36 16.58 0.10 13.85
C TRP A 36 17.19 0.33 15.23
N TYR A 37 16.33 0.38 16.24
CA TYR A 37 16.71 0.51 17.65
C TYR A 37 16.25 -0.70 18.44
N ALA A 38 17.12 -1.22 19.29
CA ALA A 38 16.71 -2.28 20.20
C ALA A 38 15.73 -1.74 21.25
N GLN A 39 14.72 -2.52 21.60
CA GLN A 39 13.74 -2.12 22.64
C GLN A 39 14.38 -1.83 23.99
N SER A 40 15.52 -2.47 24.29
CA SER A 40 16.33 -2.19 25.50
C SER A 40 16.89 -0.77 25.53
N ASP A 41 17.15 -0.18 24.37
CA ASP A 41 17.75 1.14 24.24
C ASP A 41 16.68 2.24 24.29
N TYR A 42 15.42 1.89 24.00
CA TYR A 42 14.25 2.77 24.03
C TYR A 42 13.04 2.06 24.66
N PRO A 43 13.05 1.83 25.97
CA PRO A 43 11.92 1.15 26.64
C PRO A 43 10.60 1.91 26.56
N GLU A 44 10.62 3.23 26.35
CA GLU A 44 9.43 4.07 26.18
C GLU A 44 8.87 4.02 24.75
N ALA A 45 9.68 3.62 23.76
CA ALA A 45 9.24 3.51 22.36
C ALA A 45 8.22 2.38 22.11
N THR A 46 7.90 1.58 23.13
CA THR A 46 6.81 0.59 23.07
C THR A 46 5.41 1.24 23.05
N ILE A 47 5.30 2.53 23.35
CA ILE A 47 4.03 3.26 23.49
C ILE A 47 3.87 4.31 22.38
N LEU A 48 4.98 4.76 21.77
CA LEU A 48 4.98 5.81 20.75
C LEU A 48 4.94 5.20 19.35
N GLU A 49 4.21 5.85 18.44
CA GLU A 49 4.31 5.56 17.02
C GLU A 49 5.77 5.63 16.58
N PRO A 50 6.24 4.72 15.68
CA PRO A 50 7.64 4.65 15.29
C PRO A 50 8.24 5.99 14.80
N GLN A 51 7.40 6.88 14.28
CA GLN A 51 7.81 8.21 13.83
C GLN A 51 8.15 9.16 15.00
N GLU A 52 7.42 9.12 16.11
CA GLU A 52 7.72 9.99 17.27
C GLU A 52 8.98 9.54 18.01
N ALA A 53 9.26 8.23 18.08
CA ALA A 53 10.49 7.71 18.63
C ALA A 53 11.74 8.14 17.84
N LEU A 54 11.63 8.23 16.51
CA LEU A 54 12.71 8.69 15.62
C LEU A 54 13.12 10.16 15.84
N TRP A 55 12.21 11.03 16.32
CA TRP A 55 12.52 12.44 16.55
C TRP A 55 13.35 12.69 17.82
N ASN A 56 13.30 11.77 18.77
CA ASN A 56 13.97 11.88 20.06
C ASN A 56 15.10 10.85 20.25
N ALA A 57 15.31 9.96 19.28
CA ALA A 57 16.30 8.91 19.36
C ALA A 57 17.72 9.43 19.03
N ASP A 58 18.71 9.02 19.80
CA ASP A 58 20.11 9.25 19.43
C ASP A 58 20.46 8.42 18.18
N PRO A 59 20.76 9.05 17.04
CA PRO A 59 21.07 8.33 15.81
C PRO A 59 22.30 7.41 15.92
N ASN A 60 23.17 7.63 16.91
CA ASN A 60 24.34 6.81 17.14
C ASN A 60 24.01 5.45 17.80
N LEU A 61 22.82 5.29 18.38
CA LEU A 61 22.34 4.03 18.92
C LEU A 61 21.58 3.20 17.90
N GLY A 62 21.15 3.83 16.79
CA GLY A 62 20.44 3.16 15.70
C GLY A 62 21.40 2.34 14.83
N LYS A 63 20.93 1.18 14.40
CA LYS A 63 21.61 0.36 13.39
C LYS A 63 20.92 0.54 12.05
N THR A 64 21.69 0.88 11.03
CA THR A 64 21.17 0.96 9.67
C THR A 64 20.86 -0.44 9.16
N GLY A 65 19.77 -0.55 8.39
CA GLY A 65 19.33 -1.81 7.81
C GLY A 65 18.15 -1.61 6.89
N TYR A 66 17.48 -2.71 6.59
CA TYR A 66 16.29 -2.73 5.73
C TYR A 66 15.10 -3.34 6.46
N ARG A 67 13.95 -2.73 6.27
CA ARG A 67 12.66 -3.33 6.60
C ARG A 67 12.05 -3.87 5.32
N LEU A 68 11.96 -5.17 5.24
CA LEU A 68 11.38 -5.89 4.12
C LEU A 68 9.93 -6.24 4.47
N THR A 69 9.01 -5.86 3.61
CA THR A 69 7.58 -6.14 3.77
C THR A 69 7.16 -7.17 2.75
N TYR A 70 6.61 -8.27 3.22
CA TYR A 70 6.10 -9.36 2.38
C TYR A 70 4.59 -9.47 2.51
N VAL A 71 3.92 -9.80 1.42
CA VAL A 71 2.48 -10.09 1.34
C VAL A 71 2.23 -11.46 0.74
N PRO A 72 1.11 -12.12 1.06
CA PRO A 72 0.78 -13.39 0.43
C PRO A 72 0.59 -13.22 -1.09
N SER A 73 0.81 -14.31 -1.81
CA SER A 73 0.54 -14.37 -3.24
C SER A 73 -0.25 -15.61 -3.62
N VAL A 74 -1.05 -15.50 -4.67
CA VAL A 74 -1.80 -16.60 -5.28
C VAL A 74 -1.45 -16.64 -6.75
N SER A 75 -0.98 -17.78 -7.22
CA SER A 75 -0.55 -17.98 -8.62
C SER A 75 0.45 -16.92 -9.11
N GLY A 76 1.35 -16.48 -8.23
CA GLY A 76 2.37 -15.49 -8.55
C GLY A 76 1.89 -14.02 -8.52
N LEU A 77 0.63 -13.76 -8.18
CA LEU A 77 0.08 -12.42 -8.04
C LEU A 77 -0.06 -12.06 -6.56
N LYS A 78 0.40 -10.88 -6.16
CA LYS A 78 0.35 -10.38 -4.78
C LYS A 78 -1.09 -10.13 -4.33
N ILE A 79 -1.35 -10.40 -3.05
CA ILE A 79 -2.55 -9.90 -2.36
C ILE A 79 -2.22 -8.52 -1.82
N ASN A 80 -2.67 -7.48 -2.54
CA ASN A 80 -2.36 -6.09 -2.23
C ASN A 80 -3.56 -5.40 -1.57
N GLN A 81 -3.78 -5.67 -0.28
CA GLN A 81 -4.92 -5.16 0.47
C GLN A 81 -4.72 -3.71 0.93
N ASP A 82 -3.48 -3.25 1.11
CA ASP A 82 -3.17 -1.90 1.60
C ASP A 82 -3.76 -0.80 0.72
N LYS A 83 -3.76 -1.02 -0.60
CA LYS A 83 -4.28 -0.05 -1.57
C LYS A 83 -5.80 -0.01 -1.63
N SER A 84 -6.51 -0.95 -1.00
CA SER A 84 -7.97 -1.07 -1.09
C SER A 84 -8.73 -0.80 0.20
N GLY A 85 -8.05 -0.56 1.32
CA GLY A 85 -8.73 -0.76 2.58
C GLY A 85 -8.46 0.17 3.74
N GLY A 86 -8.40 1.46 3.55
CA GLY A 86 -8.47 2.37 4.68
C GLY A 86 -8.71 3.78 4.19
N TYR A 87 -9.60 4.51 4.85
CA TYR A 87 -9.71 5.95 4.65
C TYR A 87 -9.92 6.61 6.01
N SER A 88 -9.49 7.85 6.11
CA SER A 88 -9.87 8.75 7.18
C SER A 88 -10.94 9.70 6.66
N ASP A 89 -12.01 9.90 7.43
CA ASP A 89 -12.95 10.96 7.15
C ASP A 89 -12.48 12.31 7.72
N ASP A 90 -13.18 13.37 7.38
CA ASP A 90 -12.86 14.74 7.88
C ASP A 90 -12.98 14.88 9.41
N SER A 91 -13.55 13.89 10.10
CA SER A 91 -13.59 13.84 11.56
C SER A 91 -12.35 13.19 12.18
N GLY A 92 -11.44 12.70 11.37
CA GLY A 92 -10.21 12.03 11.80
C GLY A 92 -10.41 10.56 12.23
N PHE A 93 -11.59 9.98 12.00
CA PHE A 93 -11.79 8.55 12.19
C PHE A 93 -11.15 7.76 11.05
N ALA A 94 -10.18 6.91 11.40
CA ALA A 94 -9.63 5.94 10.49
C ALA A 94 -10.49 4.67 10.51
N TYR A 95 -10.98 4.26 9.35
CA TYR A 95 -11.69 2.99 9.20
C TYR A 95 -10.68 1.94 8.76
N ALA A 96 -10.40 0.99 9.65
CA ALA A 96 -9.62 -0.18 9.30
C ALA A 96 -10.39 -1.04 8.30
N PRO A 97 -9.71 -1.75 7.37
CA PRO A 97 -10.35 -2.78 6.58
C PRO A 97 -11.00 -3.80 7.52
N SER A 98 -12.14 -4.36 7.12
CA SER A 98 -12.86 -5.36 7.91
C SER A 98 -12.05 -6.64 8.17
N MET A 99 -11.03 -6.89 7.34
CA MET A 99 -10.02 -7.90 7.58
C MET A 99 -8.65 -7.25 7.74
N PRO A 100 -7.86 -7.70 8.74
CA PRO A 100 -6.49 -7.22 8.88
C PRO A 100 -5.68 -7.55 7.63
N VAL A 101 -4.83 -6.62 7.22
CA VAL A 101 -3.88 -6.84 6.13
C VAL A 101 -2.88 -7.91 6.57
N GLU A 102 -2.77 -8.99 5.78
CA GLU A 102 -1.77 -10.02 6.02
C GLU A 102 -0.42 -9.57 5.49
N GLN A 103 0.53 -9.39 6.40
CA GLN A 103 1.88 -8.92 6.07
C GLN A 103 2.91 -9.51 7.01
N ILE A 104 4.08 -9.81 6.46
CA ILE A 104 5.28 -10.14 7.22
C ILE A 104 6.26 -8.98 7.09
N TYR A 105 6.76 -8.50 8.22
CA TYR A 105 7.83 -7.52 8.30
C TYR A 105 9.09 -8.20 8.83
N ILE A 106 10.17 -8.10 8.09
CA ILE A 106 11.48 -8.59 8.49
C ILE A 106 12.45 -7.41 8.52
N VAL A 107 13.11 -7.21 9.64
CA VAL A 107 14.17 -6.21 9.78
C VAL A 107 15.52 -6.92 9.77
N VAL A 108 16.36 -6.53 8.81
CA VAL A 108 17.71 -7.03 8.64
C VAL A 108 18.69 -5.88 8.81
N THR A 109 19.73 -6.07 9.63
CA THR A 109 20.85 -5.15 9.80
C THR A 109 22.15 -5.88 9.49
N GLU A 110 23.30 -5.21 9.60
CA GLU A 110 24.62 -5.85 9.44
C GLU A 110 24.86 -7.03 10.41
N ASP A 111 24.16 -7.04 11.54
CA ASP A 111 24.25 -8.13 12.52
C ASP A 111 23.21 -9.24 12.27
N GLY A 112 22.54 -9.26 11.12
CA GLY A 112 21.51 -10.21 10.73
C GLY A 112 20.09 -9.77 11.09
N ILE A 113 19.16 -10.73 11.17
CA ILE A 113 17.74 -10.49 11.41
C ILE A 113 17.50 -10.00 12.83
N ARG A 114 16.84 -8.85 12.97
CA ARG A 114 16.52 -8.18 14.23
C ARG A 114 15.06 -8.31 14.64
N SER A 115 14.17 -8.40 13.67
CA SER A 115 12.75 -8.49 13.93
C SER A 115 12.06 -9.33 12.85
N PHE A 116 11.13 -10.15 13.29
CA PHE A 116 10.17 -10.86 12.45
C PHE A 116 8.77 -10.64 13.03
N LYS A 117 7.87 -10.07 12.24
CA LYS A 117 6.51 -9.78 12.67
C LYS A 117 5.52 -10.19 11.59
N TRP A 118 4.64 -11.12 11.91
CA TRP A 118 3.56 -11.56 11.04
C TRP A 118 2.23 -11.04 11.59
N LYS A 119 1.50 -10.33 10.77
CA LYS A 119 0.18 -9.77 11.10
C LYS A 119 -0.87 -10.30 10.16
N GLY A 120 -2.13 -10.29 10.64
CA GLY A 120 -3.31 -10.50 9.80
C GLY A 120 -3.38 -11.85 9.12
N MET A 121 -2.82 -12.90 9.74
CA MET A 121 -2.85 -14.26 9.19
C MET A 121 -4.26 -14.63 8.74
N SER A 122 -4.40 -15.04 7.49
CA SER A 122 -5.64 -15.50 6.89
C SER A 122 -5.55 -16.99 6.54
N GLN A 123 -6.71 -17.63 6.43
CA GLN A 123 -6.80 -19.02 6.01
C GLN A 123 -7.79 -19.13 4.86
N GLU A 124 -7.36 -19.83 3.79
CA GLU A 124 -8.26 -20.21 2.72
C GLU A 124 -9.27 -21.23 3.24
N GLU A 125 -10.57 -20.91 3.08
CA GLU A 125 -11.66 -21.82 3.45
C GLU A 125 -12.06 -22.71 2.27
N LYS A 126 -12.20 -22.12 1.10
CA LYS A 126 -12.53 -22.84 -0.15
C LYS A 126 -12.32 -21.99 -1.39
N ILE A 127 -12.09 -22.64 -2.51
CA ILE A 127 -12.15 -22.03 -3.82
C ILE A 127 -13.62 -22.00 -4.27
N VAL A 128 -14.14 -20.82 -4.57
CA VAL A 128 -15.54 -20.63 -4.99
C VAL A 128 -15.69 -20.75 -6.50
N THR A 129 -14.75 -20.20 -7.26
CA THR A 129 -14.76 -20.22 -8.71
C THR A 129 -13.34 -20.43 -9.23
N GLU A 130 -13.14 -21.47 -10.00
CA GLU A 130 -11.90 -21.71 -10.73
C GLU A 130 -11.92 -21.02 -12.09
N ASN A 131 -10.74 -20.67 -12.61
CA ASN A 131 -10.55 -20.11 -13.96
C ASN A 131 -11.44 -18.88 -14.23
N VAL A 132 -11.45 -17.94 -13.30
CA VAL A 132 -12.23 -16.71 -13.39
C VAL A 132 -11.81 -15.94 -14.65
N LYS A 133 -12.79 -15.60 -15.48
CA LYS A 133 -12.56 -14.77 -16.67
C LYS A 133 -12.44 -13.31 -16.27
N LEU A 134 -11.32 -12.69 -16.60
CA LEU A 134 -11.10 -11.27 -16.41
C LEU A 134 -11.71 -10.47 -17.58
N LEU A 135 -12.12 -9.24 -17.31
CA LEU A 135 -12.43 -8.27 -18.37
C LEU A 135 -11.18 -7.96 -19.20
N ALA A 136 -11.36 -7.59 -20.44
CA ALA A 136 -10.30 -7.06 -21.25
C ALA A 136 -9.79 -5.72 -20.66
N PHE A 137 -8.49 -5.44 -20.82
CA PHE A 137 -7.90 -4.27 -20.18
C PHE A 137 -8.49 -2.94 -20.66
N ASP A 138 -8.88 -2.85 -21.92
CA ASP A 138 -9.57 -1.69 -22.50
C ASP A 138 -10.95 -1.42 -21.84
N GLU A 139 -11.67 -2.47 -21.42
CA GLU A 139 -12.90 -2.31 -20.64
C GLU A 139 -12.60 -1.78 -19.22
N ILE A 140 -11.52 -2.27 -18.59
CA ILE A 140 -11.05 -1.79 -17.28
C ILE A 140 -10.59 -0.33 -17.36
N GLU A 141 -9.86 0.05 -18.42
CA GLU A 141 -9.42 1.42 -18.67
C GLU A 141 -10.63 2.39 -18.79
N ASN A 142 -11.66 2.01 -19.53
CA ASN A 142 -12.88 2.79 -19.61
C ASN A 142 -13.55 2.96 -18.25
N ARG A 143 -13.60 1.91 -17.43
CA ARG A 143 -14.11 1.99 -16.04
C ARG A 143 -13.28 2.91 -15.17
N LEU A 144 -11.94 2.85 -15.31
CA LEU A 144 -11.04 3.76 -14.59
C LEU A 144 -11.32 5.22 -14.93
N ILE A 145 -11.45 5.55 -16.24
CA ILE A 145 -11.77 6.90 -16.70
C ILE A 145 -13.08 7.40 -16.09
N ASP A 146 -14.11 6.55 -16.05
CA ASP A 146 -15.40 6.89 -15.43
C ASP A 146 -15.25 7.13 -13.92
N GLN A 147 -14.44 6.32 -13.22
CA GLN A 147 -14.17 6.50 -11.79
C GLN A 147 -13.37 7.79 -11.51
N VAL A 148 -12.35 8.10 -12.32
CA VAL A 148 -11.58 9.35 -12.18
C VAL A 148 -12.52 10.56 -12.35
N LYS A 149 -13.38 10.57 -13.38
CA LYS A 149 -14.36 11.65 -13.60
C LYS A 149 -15.36 11.79 -12.45
N TYR A 150 -15.72 10.68 -11.81
CA TYR A 150 -16.65 10.69 -10.69
C TYR A 150 -15.99 11.18 -9.39
N LEU A 151 -14.75 10.75 -9.13
CA LEU A 151 -14.03 11.07 -7.90
C LEU A 151 -13.48 12.50 -7.90
N TYR A 152 -13.06 12.98 -9.06
CA TYR A 152 -12.43 14.27 -9.25
C TYR A 152 -13.26 15.14 -10.20
N PRO A 153 -14.51 15.47 -9.81
CA PRO A 153 -15.32 16.33 -10.63
C PRO A 153 -14.66 17.70 -10.74
N SER A 154 -14.62 18.25 -11.94
CA SER A 154 -14.10 19.59 -12.21
C SER A 154 -15.04 20.66 -11.63
N SER A 155 -15.25 20.63 -10.32
CA SER A 155 -16.11 21.54 -9.57
C SER A 155 -15.35 22.78 -9.09
N GLN A 156 -14.46 23.33 -9.92
CA GLN A 156 -13.81 24.57 -9.58
C GLN A 156 -14.80 25.72 -9.73
N PRO A 157 -14.82 26.70 -8.79
CA PRO A 157 -15.51 27.94 -8.99
C PRO A 157 -15.02 28.58 -10.29
N ALA A 158 -15.91 29.19 -11.06
CA ALA A 158 -15.58 29.79 -12.36
C ALA A 158 -14.48 30.87 -12.29
N GLU A 159 -14.14 31.31 -11.09
CA GLU A 159 -13.10 32.31 -10.77
C GLU A 159 -11.74 31.68 -10.51
N ASP A 160 -11.68 30.38 -10.14
CA ASP A 160 -10.42 29.67 -9.90
C ASP A 160 -9.88 29.12 -11.23
N LYS A 161 -8.66 29.53 -11.58
CA LYS A 161 -7.95 29.13 -12.80
C LYS A 161 -6.91 28.06 -12.56
N THR A 162 -6.86 27.49 -11.37
CA THR A 162 -6.00 26.36 -11.05
C THR A 162 -6.44 25.15 -11.86
N ILE A 163 -5.52 24.51 -12.55
CA ILE A 163 -5.78 23.30 -13.36
C ILE A 163 -5.25 22.10 -12.59
N PHE A 164 -6.13 21.15 -12.29
CA PHE A 164 -5.72 19.84 -11.74
C PHE A 164 -5.61 18.82 -12.88
N GLY A 165 -4.50 18.09 -12.87
CA GLY A 165 -4.27 16.95 -13.76
C GLY A 165 -4.20 15.65 -12.96
N TYR A 166 -4.65 14.55 -13.57
CA TYR A 166 -4.64 13.22 -12.95
C TYR A 166 -3.99 12.25 -13.91
N ASP A 167 -2.85 11.71 -13.51
CA ASP A 167 -2.06 10.78 -14.29
C ASP A 167 -2.00 9.41 -13.61
N VAL A 168 -2.03 8.34 -14.40
CA VAL A 168 -1.84 6.98 -13.89
C VAL A 168 -0.34 6.72 -13.75
N ALA A 169 0.16 6.69 -12.52
CA ALA A 169 1.55 6.45 -12.22
C ALA A 169 1.93 4.96 -12.27
N THR A 170 1.06 4.08 -11.76
CA THR A 170 1.28 2.63 -11.81
C THR A 170 -0.01 1.87 -12.09
N VAL A 171 0.14 0.70 -12.72
CA VAL A 171 -0.94 -0.25 -12.99
C VAL A 171 -0.45 -1.64 -12.58
N GLU A 172 -1.18 -2.30 -11.69
CA GLU A 172 -0.83 -3.64 -11.21
C GLU A 172 -2.05 -4.55 -11.22
N LEU A 173 -1.87 -5.81 -11.63
CA LEU A 173 -2.85 -6.87 -11.43
C LEU A 173 -2.46 -7.67 -10.19
N GLY A 174 -3.42 -7.92 -9.30
CA GLY A 174 -3.22 -8.68 -8.08
C GLY A 174 -4.51 -9.21 -7.53
N TYR A 175 -4.52 -9.50 -6.25
CA TYR A 175 -5.71 -9.90 -5.51
C TYR A 175 -5.98 -8.93 -4.36
N THR A 176 -7.25 -8.80 -3.97
CA THR A 176 -7.66 -8.10 -2.74
C THR A 176 -8.85 -8.79 -2.10
N TYR A 177 -9.11 -8.45 -0.84
CA TYR A 177 -10.25 -8.97 -0.10
C TYR A 177 -11.46 -8.04 -0.22
N ILE A 178 -12.62 -8.63 -0.49
CA ILE A 178 -13.92 -7.97 -0.35
C ILE A 178 -14.63 -8.61 0.85
N PRO A 179 -15.04 -7.83 1.87
CA PRO A 179 -15.74 -8.36 3.02
C PRO A 179 -17.00 -9.13 2.63
N ALA A 180 -17.23 -10.28 3.25
CA ALA A 180 -18.44 -11.03 3.03
C ALA A 180 -19.63 -10.33 3.69
N TYR A 181 -20.72 -10.19 2.94
CA TYR A 181 -21.94 -9.53 3.45
C TYR A 181 -22.45 -10.22 4.72
N LYS A 182 -22.65 -9.43 5.78
CA LYS A 182 -23.09 -9.91 7.11
C LYS A 182 -22.18 -10.92 7.82
N ASN A 183 -20.96 -11.13 7.33
CA ASN A 183 -19.97 -11.99 7.98
C ASN A 183 -18.59 -11.30 7.99
N PRO A 184 -18.32 -10.44 8.98
CA PRO A 184 -17.10 -9.63 9.01
C PRO A 184 -15.80 -10.42 9.24
N GLN A 185 -15.91 -11.72 9.59
CA GLN A 185 -14.75 -12.58 9.77
C GLN A 185 -14.31 -13.26 8.47
N ASN A 186 -15.15 -13.22 7.43
CA ASN A 186 -14.87 -13.83 6.14
C ASN A 186 -14.79 -12.77 5.05
N ALA A 187 -13.98 -13.03 4.04
CA ALA A 187 -13.89 -12.20 2.86
C ALA A 187 -13.78 -13.07 1.59
N TRP A 188 -14.12 -12.46 0.48
CA TRP A 188 -13.86 -13.00 -0.85
C TRP A 188 -12.52 -12.49 -1.32
N LEU A 189 -11.61 -13.38 -1.67
CA LEU A 189 -10.39 -13.03 -2.39
C LEU A 189 -10.73 -12.93 -3.88
N VAL A 190 -10.57 -11.75 -4.45
CA VAL A 190 -10.92 -11.47 -5.84
C VAL A 190 -9.75 -10.89 -6.61
N PRO A 191 -9.61 -11.19 -7.91
CA PRO A 191 -8.62 -10.52 -8.75
C PRO A 191 -9.01 -9.06 -8.94
N ALA A 192 -8.03 -8.16 -8.87
CA ALA A 192 -8.24 -6.73 -8.94
C ALA A 192 -7.11 -6.02 -9.68
N TRP A 193 -7.47 -4.94 -10.37
CA TRP A 193 -6.53 -3.97 -10.93
C TRP A 193 -6.33 -2.82 -9.95
N PHE A 194 -5.08 -2.52 -9.66
CA PHE A 194 -4.66 -1.44 -8.77
C PHE A 194 -4.04 -0.33 -9.59
N PHE A 195 -4.59 0.87 -9.46
CA PHE A 195 -4.11 2.07 -10.13
C PHE A 195 -3.65 3.07 -9.09
N THR A 196 -2.41 3.54 -9.23
CA THR A 196 -1.91 4.69 -8.48
C THR A 196 -2.15 5.93 -9.32
N ILE A 197 -2.92 6.88 -8.80
CA ILE A 197 -3.23 8.13 -9.46
C ILE A 197 -2.36 9.22 -8.84
N SER A 198 -1.61 9.92 -9.68
CA SER A 198 -0.82 11.09 -9.30
C SER A 198 -1.57 12.34 -9.68
N GLU A 199 -1.80 13.22 -8.71
CA GLU A 199 -2.42 14.52 -8.93
C GLU A 199 -1.34 15.57 -9.22
N SER A 200 -1.60 16.42 -10.20
CA SER A 200 -0.80 17.62 -10.49
C SER A 200 -1.64 18.88 -10.36
N GLU A 201 -1.02 19.95 -9.89
CA GLU A 201 -1.64 21.27 -9.74
C GLU A 201 -0.89 22.29 -10.60
N ASP A 202 -1.59 23.05 -11.43
CA ASP A 202 -1.04 24.12 -12.24
C ASP A 202 -1.76 25.45 -11.96
N THR A 203 -1.08 26.35 -11.26
CA THR A 203 -1.57 27.69 -10.92
C THR A 203 -1.08 28.78 -11.87
N THR A 204 -0.38 28.43 -12.96
CA THR A 204 0.22 29.41 -13.88
C THR A 204 -0.83 30.24 -14.61
N ALA A 205 -2.02 29.69 -14.87
CA ALA A 205 -3.12 30.41 -15.51
C ALA A 205 -3.71 31.49 -14.61
N GLU A 206 -3.64 31.32 -13.30
CA GLU A 206 -4.16 32.28 -12.29
C GLU A 206 -3.10 33.31 -11.91
N LEU A 207 -1.90 32.85 -11.58
CA LEU A 207 -0.84 33.65 -10.96
C LEU A 207 0.23 34.12 -11.97
N GLY A 208 0.10 33.75 -13.24
CA GLY A 208 1.08 34.13 -14.29
C GLY A 208 2.48 33.65 -13.92
N THR A 209 3.47 34.55 -13.95
CA THR A 209 4.87 34.22 -13.64
C THR A 209 5.13 33.85 -12.18
N ALA A 210 4.22 34.13 -11.26
CA ALA A 210 4.28 33.70 -9.88
C ALA A 210 3.67 32.32 -9.66
N GLY A 211 2.92 31.80 -10.65
CA GLY A 211 2.32 30.47 -10.61
C GLY A 211 3.38 29.37 -10.74
N LYS A 212 3.02 28.20 -10.26
CA LYS A 212 3.85 26.97 -10.32
C LYS A 212 3.04 25.82 -10.87
N LYS A 213 3.73 24.93 -11.57
CA LYS A 213 3.23 23.59 -11.85
C LYS A 213 3.89 22.63 -10.86
N ILE A 214 3.08 21.93 -10.06
CA ILE A 214 3.52 20.94 -9.08
C ILE A 214 3.05 19.58 -9.58
N GLU A 215 3.98 18.69 -9.87
CA GLU A 215 3.68 17.31 -10.27
C GLU A 215 3.77 16.39 -9.04
N GLY A 216 2.88 15.41 -8.95
CA GLY A 216 2.83 14.48 -7.82
C GLY A 216 2.45 15.15 -6.49
N TYR A 217 1.59 16.16 -6.56
CA TYR A 217 1.10 16.90 -5.40
C TYR A 217 0.40 15.97 -4.39
N GLN A 218 -0.39 15.06 -4.89
CA GLN A 218 -1.09 14.04 -4.10
C GLN A 218 -1.12 12.72 -4.85
N THR A 219 -1.14 11.62 -4.11
CA THR A 219 -1.27 10.28 -4.67
C THR A 219 -2.51 9.62 -4.08
N ASP A 220 -3.36 9.06 -4.95
CA ASP A 220 -4.56 8.31 -4.57
C ASP A 220 -4.55 6.93 -5.21
N TYR A 221 -5.40 6.03 -4.72
CA TYR A 221 -5.51 4.67 -5.24
C TYR A 221 -6.93 4.38 -5.70
N ILE A 222 -7.04 3.83 -6.92
CA ILE A 222 -8.28 3.27 -7.45
C ILE A 222 -8.09 1.78 -7.65
N VAL A 223 -8.96 0.98 -7.04
CA VAL A 223 -8.96 -0.47 -7.17
C VAL A 223 -10.23 -0.91 -7.85
N LEU A 224 -10.10 -1.64 -8.96
CA LEU A 224 -11.21 -2.17 -9.74
C LEU A 224 -11.20 -3.70 -9.72
N ASN A 225 -12.36 -4.31 -9.48
CA ASN A 225 -12.52 -5.75 -9.64
C ASN A 225 -12.25 -6.14 -11.09
N ALA A 226 -11.30 -7.06 -11.29
CA ALA A 226 -10.87 -7.44 -12.62
C ALA A 226 -11.93 -8.26 -13.40
N THR A 227 -13.00 -8.72 -12.74
CA THR A 227 -14.05 -9.53 -13.37
C THR A 227 -15.24 -8.74 -13.87
N ASP A 228 -15.57 -7.62 -13.23
CA ASP A 228 -16.77 -6.82 -13.54
C ASP A 228 -16.49 -5.31 -13.66
N GLY A 229 -15.27 -4.87 -13.34
CA GLY A 229 -14.85 -3.47 -13.36
C GLY A 229 -15.44 -2.64 -12.23
N GLY A 230 -16.09 -3.25 -11.24
CA GLY A 230 -16.64 -2.57 -10.09
C GLY A 230 -15.52 -2.02 -9.19
N ARG A 231 -15.71 -0.81 -8.65
CA ARG A 231 -14.75 -0.23 -7.71
C ARG A 231 -14.75 -0.99 -6.39
N ILE A 232 -13.55 -1.34 -5.92
CA ILE A 232 -13.29 -1.93 -4.61
C ILE A 232 -12.71 -0.85 -3.71
N GLY A 233 -13.22 -0.70 -2.49
CA GLY A 233 -12.73 0.26 -1.51
C GLY A 233 -13.86 0.93 -0.74
N SER A 234 -13.51 1.80 0.21
CA SER A 234 -14.46 2.49 1.08
C SER A 234 -15.33 3.48 0.30
N TYR A 235 -16.63 3.31 0.38
CA TYR A 235 -17.64 4.05 -0.38
C TYR A 235 -18.10 5.36 0.27
N TRP A 236 -17.34 5.93 1.20
CA TRP A 236 -17.84 7.10 1.90
C TRP A 236 -16.98 8.32 1.60
N ARG A 237 -17.51 9.19 0.82
CA ARG A 237 -17.27 10.65 0.88
C ARG A 237 -18.52 11.31 1.41
#